data_926e71988b78152c001fb74be607bbc8
#
_entry.id   926e71988b78152c001fb74be607bbc8
#
_cell.length_a   1.000
_cell.length_b   1.000
_cell.length_c   1.000
_cell.angle_alpha   90.00
_cell.angle_beta   90.00
_cell.angle_gamma   90.00
#
_symmetry.space_group_name_H-M   'P 1'
#
loop_
_entity.id
_entity.type
_entity.pdbx_description
1 polymer ?
#
loop_
_entity_poly.entity_id
_entity_poly.type
_entity_poly.pdbx_seq_one_letter_code
_entity_poly.pdbx_strand_id
1 'polypeptide(L)'
;MAPIYCVAGDCATEDYAKAEALAELLMSSLPKAECSLLPQLPADWEAFGAAKARTLGVPLSQPLVWTGAGAPVGGLAEFEAECARKYNLHLQSMPTSAWTKIARETLAHQKLLAAGPQADEATGATGAERGRFASEKLREGNARVVAGTSAPRPALGGVEATVVTLGPVGGAAALGQLLDVAPDALFVVPCTATGVDELTVGNAEYGAVALAAKALWIVGAPSEALTLAVSGAKAHAKCDDHPLPPAEAEILERMLPAAARALAVAPPDASAEEVEAIVLDEWVRTSSDELLECSAVLAELKAAKGLDLVRCVVGAGGKLRYV
;
A
#
# COMPACT_ATOMS: atom_id res chain seq x y z
N MET A 1 -9.45 -3.47 33.93
CA MET A 1 -8.85 -2.36 33.16
C MET A 1 -8.09 -3.03 32.02
N ALA A 2 -8.25 -2.57 30.80
CA ALA A 2 -7.54 -3.14 29.64
C ALA A 2 -6.02 -2.95 29.84
N PRO A 3 -5.19 -3.93 29.47
CA PRO A 3 -3.74 -3.77 29.54
C PRO A 3 -3.28 -2.77 28.49
N ILE A 4 -2.49 -1.78 28.93
CA ILE A 4 -1.86 -0.80 28.04
C ILE A 4 -0.36 -0.87 28.31
N TYR A 5 0.42 -1.18 27.27
CA TYR A 5 1.87 -1.24 27.34
C TYR A 5 2.52 -0.37 26.27
N CYS A 6 3.70 0.11 26.57
CA CYS A 6 4.60 0.75 25.60
C CYS A 6 5.87 -0.08 25.52
N VAL A 7 6.29 -0.43 24.32
CA VAL A 7 7.49 -1.22 24.03
C VAL A 7 8.41 -0.39 23.15
N ALA A 8 9.57 -0.01 23.65
CA ALA A 8 10.57 0.72 22.87
C ALA A 8 11.88 -0.06 22.79
N GLY A 9 12.57 0.04 21.68
CA GLY A 9 13.86 -0.64 21.54
C GLY A 9 14.55 -0.37 20.20
N ASP A 10 15.80 -0.79 20.13
CA ASP A 10 16.54 -0.85 18.86
C ASP A 10 15.92 -1.90 17.96
N CYS A 11 15.32 -1.46 16.88
CA CYS A 11 14.59 -2.31 15.92
C CYS A 11 15.48 -3.30 15.16
N ALA A 12 16.80 -3.18 15.25
CA ALA A 12 17.74 -4.14 14.66
C ALA A 12 18.01 -5.37 15.55
N THR A 13 17.47 -5.41 16.77
CA THR A 13 17.74 -6.49 17.72
C THR A 13 16.66 -7.55 17.76
N GLU A 14 17.07 -8.79 18.00
CA GLU A 14 16.14 -9.91 18.16
C GLU A 14 15.23 -9.74 19.38
N ASP A 15 15.77 -9.15 20.45
CA ASP A 15 15.01 -8.94 21.69
C ASP A 15 13.88 -7.92 21.50
N TYR A 16 14.10 -6.87 20.68
CA TYR A 16 13.01 -5.99 20.29
C TYR A 16 11.98 -6.72 19.43
N ALA A 17 12.40 -7.50 18.43
CA ALA A 17 11.49 -8.26 17.59
C ALA A 17 10.62 -9.26 18.39
N LYS A 18 11.18 -9.88 19.42
CA LYS A 18 10.44 -10.75 20.35
C LYS A 18 9.43 -9.97 21.19
N ALA A 19 9.83 -8.82 21.71
CA ALA A 19 8.93 -7.97 22.51
C ALA A 19 7.78 -7.40 21.65
N GLU A 20 8.06 -7.02 20.41
CA GLU A 20 7.07 -6.59 19.44
C GLU A 20 6.06 -7.71 19.16
N ALA A 21 6.52 -8.92 18.83
CA ALA A 21 5.66 -10.08 18.59
C ALA A 21 4.81 -10.46 19.83
N LEU A 22 5.36 -10.31 21.05
CA LEU A 22 4.61 -10.54 22.28
C LEU A 22 3.54 -9.48 22.50
N ALA A 23 3.79 -8.23 22.17
CA ALA A 23 2.83 -7.14 22.23
C ALA A 23 1.69 -7.35 21.20
N GLU A 24 2.01 -7.79 20.00
CA GLU A 24 1.02 -8.15 18.97
C GLU A 24 0.16 -9.34 19.40
N LEU A 25 0.78 -10.37 20.00
CA LEU A 25 0.07 -11.51 20.57
C LEU A 25 -0.90 -11.07 21.68
N LEU A 26 -0.47 -10.14 22.52
CA LEU A 26 -1.30 -9.57 23.57
C LEU A 26 -2.53 -8.84 22.99
N MET A 27 -2.32 -7.98 22.00
CA MET A 27 -3.39 -7.24 21.32
C MET A 27 -4.36 -8.16 20.59
N SER A 28 -3.88 -9.22 19.95
CA SER A 28 -4.72 -10.18 19.23
C SER A 28 -5.49 -11.13 20.16
N SER A 29 -4.96 -11.41 21.36
CA SER A 29 -5.55 -12.38 22.29
C SER A 29 -6.52 -11.75 23.30
N LEU A 30 -6.37 -10.45 23.59
CA LEU A 30 -7.17 -9.79 24.62
C LEU A 30 -7.98 -8.62 24.06
N PRO A 31 -9.31 -8.66 24.17
CA PRO A 31 -10.15 -7.54 23.78
C PRO A 31 -9.77 -6.25 24.52
N LYS A 32 -9.56 -5.17 23.80
CA LYS A 32 -9.18 -3.85 24.33
C LYS A 32 -7.75 -3.75 24.91
N ALA A 33 -6.88 -4.73 24.65
CA ALA A 33 -5.46 -4.54 24.91
C ALA A 33 -4.87 -3.53 23.91
N GLU A 34 -4.06 -2.61 24.39
CA GLU A 34 -3.40 -1.60 23.58
C GLU A 34 -1.88 -1.66 23.82
N CYS A 35 -1.11 -1.75 22.77
CA CYS A 35 0.34 -1.66 22.85
C CYS A 35 0.86 -0.58 21.89
N SER A 36 1.63 0.36 22.45
CA SER A 36 2.38 1.33 21.64
C SER A 36 3.75 0.78 21.34
N LEU A 37 3.99 0.44 20.09
CA LEU A 37 5.29 0.00 19.61
C LEU A 37 6.10 1.22 19.18
N LEU A 38 7.30 1.38 19.74
CA LEU A 38 8.18 2.54 19.55
C LEU A 38 9.54 2.06 19.04
N PRO A 39 9.63 1.50 17.82
CA PRO A 39 10.90 1.09 17.24
C PRO A 39 11.80 2.30 17.05
N GLN A 40 13.06 2.18 17.46
CA GLN A 40 14.10 3.19 17.28
C GLN A 40 15.16 2.65 16.34
N LEU A 41 15.74 3.51 15.51
CA LEU A 41 16.93 3.14 14.76
C LEU A 41 18.11 2.92 15.72
N PRO A 42 19.07 2.05 15.37
CA PRO A 42 20.24 1.82 16.23
C PRO A 42 20.99 3.10 16.66
N ALA A 43 21.06 4.08 15.76
CA ALA A 43 21.72 5.36 16.03
C ALA A 43 20.96 6.23 17.05
N ASP A 44 19.64 6.07 17.13
CA ASP A 44 18.77 6.91 17.96
C ASP A 44 18.47 6.25 19.32
N TRP A 45 18.58 4.91 19.38
CA TRP A 45 18.18 4.13 20.53
C TRP A 45 18.88 4.54 21.83
N GLU A 46 20.20 4.73 21.81
CA GLU A 46 20.96 5.04 23.02
C GLU A 46 20.46 6.33 23.67
N ALA A 47 20.28 7.38 22.90
CA ALA A 47 19.79 8.67 23.38
C ALA A 47 18.32 8.59 23.84
N PHE A 48 17.45 7.99 23.06
CA PHE A 48 16.04 7.81 23.40
C PHE A 48 15.86 6.93 24.64
N GLY A 49 16.50 5.74 24.65
CA GLY A 49 16.39 4.76 25.72
C GLY A 49 16.92 5.31 27.05
N ALA A 50 18.08 5.98 27.03
CA ALA A 50 18.65 6.59 28.22
C ALA A 50 17.77 7.70 28.80
N ALA A 51 17.17 8.56 27.94
CA ALA A 51 16.26 9.59 28.39
C ALA A 51 14.99 8.99 29.00
N LYS A 52 14.42 7.94 28.36
CA LYS A 52 13.21 7.28 28.84
C LYS A 52 13.44 6.48 30.12
N ALA A 53 14.54 5.73 30.21
CA ALA A 53 14.93 4.99 31.44
C ALA A 53 15.10 5.91 32.63
N ARG A 54 15.73 7.09 32.42
CA ARG A 54 15.85 8.13 33.45
C ARG A 54 14.48 8.65 33.89
N THR A 55 13.57 8.89 32.99
CA THR A 55 12.20 9.33 33.29
C THR A 55 11.44 8.30 34.12
N LEU A 56 11.64 7.01 33.80
CA LEU A 56 11.00 5.89 34.50
C LEU A 56 11.72 5.50 35.82
N GLY A 57 12.93 6.04 36.10
CA GLY A 57 13.71 5.72 37.27
C GLY A 57 14.30 4.30 37.30
N VAL A 58 14.59 3.73 36.12
CA VAL A 58 15.09 2.35 35.94
C VAL A 58 16.40 2.33 35.15
N PRO A 59 17.21 1.25 35.28
CA PRO A 59 18.33 1.02 34.36
C PRO A 59 17.84 0.89 32.90
N LEU A 60 18.71 1.29 31.96
CA LEU A 60 18.42 1.06 30.54
C LEU A 60 18.45 -0.44 30.26
N SER A 61 17.35 -0.93 29.74
CA SER A 61 17.19 -2.30 29.19
C SER A 61 16.87 -2.25 27.70
N GLN A 62 17.15 -3.32 26.99
CA GLN A 62 16.86 -3.47 25.57
C GLN A 62 16.06 -4.76 25.38
N PRO A 63 14.75 -4.66 24.97
CA PRO A 63 13.94 -3.44 24.90
C PRO A 63 13.62 -2.84 26.27
N LEU A 64 12.99 -1.66 26.28
CA LEU A 64 12.45 -1.02 27.47
C LEU A 64 10.93 -1.05 27.41
N VAL A 65 10.30 -1.63 28.44
CA VAL A 65 8.84 -1.81 28.50
C VAL A 65 8.27 -1.13 29.73
N TRP A 66 7.16 -0.43 29.56
CA TRP A 66 6.42 0.20 30.65
C TRP A 66 4.90 0.16 30.38
N THR A 67 4.10 0.35 31.41
CA THR A 67 2.63 0.43 31.28
C THR A 67 2.18 1.79 30.78
N GLY A 68 0.95 1.89 30.24
CA GLY A 68 0.35 3.17 29.87
C GLY A 68 0.23 4.20 30.98
N ALA A 69 0.25 3.75 32.26
CA ALA A 69 0.31 4.63 33.43
C ALA A 69 1.73 5.09 33.79
N GLY A 70 2.74 4.70 32.99
CA GLY A 70 4.14 5.07 33.22
C GLY A 70 4.87 4.20 34.23
N ALA A 71 4.29 3.10 34.72
CA ALA A 71 5.01 2.18 35.59
C ALA A 71 5.96 1.29 34.78
N PRO A 72 7.25 1.19 35.16
CA PRO A 72 8.18 0.35 34.42
C PRO A 72 7.88 -1.14 34.59
N VAL A 73 8.06 -1.89 33.50
CA VAL A 73 8.02 -3.36 33.49
C VAL A 73 9.45 -3.91 33.48
N GLY A 74 10.30 -3.40 32.61
CA GLY A 74 11.69 -3.83 32.48
C GLY A 74 12.07 -4.11 31.03
N GLY A 75 12.89 -5.13 30.82
CA GLY A 75 13.29 -5.62 29.51
C GLY A 75 12.39 -6.72 28.96
N LEU A 76 12.90 -7.48 27.99
CA LEU A 76 12.18 -8.59 27.36
C LEU A 76 11.79 -9.67 28.39
N ALA A 77 12.74 -10.09 29.23
CA ALA A 77 12.49 -11.18 30.19
C ALA A 77 11.39 -10.83 31.22
N GLU A 78 11.38 -9.60 31.70
CA GLU A 78 10.36 -9.12 32.64
C GLU A 78 8.99 -9.00 31.92
N PHE A 79 8.96 -8.58 30.66
CA PHE A 79 7.74 -8.49 29.88
C PHE A 79 7.15 -9.87 29.56
N GLU A 80 7.99 -10.84 29.17
CA GLU A 80 7.59 -12.24 29.00
C GLU A 80 7.02 -12.82 30.31
N ALA A 81 7.70 -12.63 31.43
CA ALA A 81 7.23 -13.09 32.75
C ALA A 81 5.89 -12.44 33.13
N GLU A 82 5.72 -11.15 32.83
CA GLU A 82 4.47 -10.43 33.11
C GLU A 82 3.31 -10.94 32.23
N CYS A 83 3.54 -11.14 30.94
CA CYS A 83 2.53 -11.68 30.01
C CYS A 83 2.15 -13.12 30.37
N ALA A 84 3.13 -13.95 30.68
CA ALA A 84 2.87 -15.33 31.15
C ALA A 84 2.05 -15.35 32.45
N ARG A 85 2.45 -14.57 33.44
CA ARG A 85 1.82 -14.54 34.76
C ARG A 85 0.39 -13.96 34.75
N LYS A 86 0.19 -12.85 34.03
CA LYS A 86 -1.09 -12.11 34.05
C LYS A 86 -2.10 -12.63 33.04
N TYR A 87 -1.63 -13.08 31.87
CA TYR A 87 -2.49 -13.38 30.72
C TYR A 87 -2.31 -14.80 30.19
N ASN A 88 -1.39 -15.59 30.74
CA ASN A 88 -1.03 -16.92 30.25
C ASN A 88 -0.61 -16.90 28.76
N LEU A 89 0.08 -15.83 28.34
CA LEU A 89 0.58 -15.67 26.99
C LEU A 89 2.09 -15.93 26.95
N HIS A 90 2.49 -16.74 25.99
CA HIS A 90 3.87 -17.16 25.77
C HIS A 90 4.24 -16.98 24.30
N LEU A 91 5.44 -16.48 24.04
CA LEU A 91 5.97 -16.45 22.69
C LEU A 91 6.12 -17.87 22.15
N GLN A 92 5.75 -18.05 20.89
CA GLN A 92 6.01 -19.29 20.19
C GLN A 92 7.54 -19.51 20.05
N SER A 93 8.00 -20.71 20.35
CA SER A 93 9.40 -21.05 20.14
C SER A 93 9.73 -21.04 18.65
N MET A 94 10.61 -20.13 18.24
CA MET A 94 11.13 -20.04 16.88
C MET A 94 12.65 -20.10 16.89
N PRO A 95 13.29 -20.58 15.81
CA PRO A 95 14.73 -20.55 15.69
C PRO A 95 15.25 -19.11 15.65
N THR A 96 16.46 -18.89 16.20
CA THR A 96 17.13 -17.58 16.23
C THR A 96 17.17 -16.91 14.85
N SER A 97 17.41 -17.69 13.79
CA SER A 97 17.44 -17.19 12.42
C SER A 97 16.12 -16.52 11.97
N ALA A 98 14.97 -16.96 12.51
CA ALA A 98 13.69 -16.34 12.22
C ALA A 98 13.58 -14.96 12.89
N TRP A 99 14.02 -14.85 14.16
CA TRP A 99 14.06 -13.57 14.87
C TRP A 99 15.02 -12.57 14.24
N THR A 100 16.20 -13.04 13.83
CA THR A 100 17.17 -12.22 13.07
C THR A 100 16.56 -11.69 11.76
N LYS A 101 15.75 -12.53 11.07
CA LYS A 101 15.06 -12.10 9.85
C LYS A 101 14.03 -11.02 10.14
N ILE A 102 13.17 -11.21 11.14
CA ILE A 102 12.15 -10.22 11.56
C ILE A 102 12.82 -8.89 11.94
N ALA A 103 13.85 -8.91 12.79
CA ALA A 103 14.58 -7.71 13.18
C ALA A 103 15.17 -6.97 11.96
N ARG A 104 15.68 -7.69 10.97
CA ARG A 104 16.20 -7.09 9.74
C ARG A 104 15.09 -6.44 8.90
N GLU A 105 13.93 -7.07 8.82
CA GLU A 105 12.76 -6.53 8.10
C GLU A 105 12.23 -5.28 8.80
N THR A 106 12.09 -5.30 10.14
CA THR A 106 11.72 -4.13 10.95
C THR A 106 12.71 -2.98 10.77
N LEU A 107 14.03 -3.26 10.84
CA LEU A 107 15.05 -2.25 10.60
C LEU A 107 14.97 -1.64 9.19
N ALA A 108 14.78 -2.47 8.16
CA ALA A 108 14.64 -1.99 6.80
C ALA A 108 13.42 -1.06 6.67
N HIS A 109 12.30 -1.45 7.25
CA HIS A 109 11.07 -0.64 7.29
C HIS A 109 11.29 0.69 8.05
N GLN A 110 11.91 0.66 9.23
CA GLN A 110 12.19 1.88 10.00
C GLN A 110 13.17 2.83 9.28
N LYS A 111 14.16 2.29 8.58
CA LYS A 111 15.05 3.11 7.74
C LYS A 111 14.29 3.79 6.61
N LEU A 112 13.32 3.10 5.99
CA LEU A 112 12.45 3.70 4.96
C LEU A 112 11.59 4.81 5.55
N LEU A 113 10.99 4.61 6.73
CA LEU A 113 10.20 5.62 7.42
C LEU A 113 11.05 6.84 7.83
N ALA A 114 12.25 6.61 8.38
CA ALA A 114 13.17 7.67 8.81
C ALA A 114 13.81 8.43 7.64
N ALA A 115 14.03 7.75 6.51
CA ALA A 115 14.49 8.42 5.29
C ALA A 115 13.47 9.47 4.82
N GLY A 116 12.22 9.36 5.28
CA GLY A 116 11.14 10.24 4.85
C GLY A 116 10.94 10.16 3.34
N PRO A 117 10.10 11.00 2.75
CA PRO A 117 10.16 11.25 1.33
C PRO A 117 11.54 11.87 1.09
N GLN A 118 12.49 11.05 0.58
CA GLN A 118 13.83 11.55 0.26
C GLN A 118 13.63 12.79 -0.61
N ALA A 119 13.77 13.95 0.03
CA ALA A 119 14.03 15.15 -0.71
C ALA A 119 15.30 14.81 -1.48
N ASP A 120 15.21 14.68 -2.79
CA ASP A 120 16.35 14.85 -3.64
C ASP A 120 16.84 16.28 -3.38
N GLU A 121 17.58 16.47 -2.28
CA GLU A 121 18.22 17.76 -1.94
C GLU A 121 19.09 18.25 -3.09
N ALA A 122 19.48 17.33 -3.98
CA ALA A 122 20.26 17.62 -5.17
C ALA A 122 19.49 18.45 -6.23
N THR A 123 18.13 18.43 -6.26
CA THR A 123 17.38 19.11 -7.34
C THR A 123 16.55 20.30 -6.86
N GLY A 124 16.34 20.50 -5.55
CA GLY A 124 15.48 21.58 -5.02
C GLY A 124 14.01 21.52 -5.47
N ALA A 125 13.59 20.43 -6.09
CA ALA A 125 12.26 20.29 -6.67
C ALA A 125 11.16 20.17 -5.60
N THR A 126 10.04 20.82 -5.82
CA THR A 126 8.85 20.71 -4.97
C THR A 126 8.20 19.32 -5.07
N GLY A 127 7.36 18.93 -4.11
CA GLY A 127 6.61 17.67 -4.17
C GLY A 127 5.82 17.50 -5.47
N ALA A 128 5.22 18.58 -5.98
CA ALA A 128 4.50 18.59 -7.25
C ALA A 128 5.38 18.34 -8.48
N GLU A 129 6.58 18.88 -8.48
CA GLU A 129 7.54 18.68 -9.58
C GLU A 129 8.06 17.26 -9.57
N ARG A 130 8.30 16.68 -8.38
CA ARG A 130 8.72 15.28 -8.22
C ARG A 130 7.67 14.30 -8.70
N GLY A 131 6.39 14.53 -8.33
CA GLY A 131 5.28 13.69 -8.79
C GLY A 131 5.14 13.70 -10.31
N ARG A 132 5.16 14.88 -10.92
CA ARG A 132 5.12 15.02 -12.39
C ARG A 132 6.31 14.37 -13.06
N PHE A 133 7.53 14.57 -12.54
CA PHE A 133 8.74 13.98 -13.09
C PHE A 133 8.67 12.43 -13.05
N ALA A 134 8.21 11.84 -11.94
CA ALA A 134 8.01 10.40 -11.85
C ALA A 134 7.00 9.91 -12.90
N SER A 135 5.87 10.60 -13.05
CA SER A 135 4.87 10.24 -14.06
C SER A 135 5.35 10.41 -15.50
N GLU A 136 6.09 11.48 -15.81
CA GLU A 136 6.69 11.68 -17.12
C GLU A 136 7.68 10.57 -17.46
N LYS A 137 8.53 10.19 -16.52
CA LYS A 137 9.48 9.09 -16.67
C LYS A 137 8.80 7.76 -17.02
N LEU A 138 7.67 7.45 -16.36
CA LEU A 138 6.89 6.26 -16.67
C LEU A 138 6.19 6.36 -18.04
N ARG A 139 5.69 7.53 -18.42
CA ARG A 139 5.11 7.78 -19.74
C ARG A 139 6.13 7.61 -20.87
N GLU A 140 7.31 8.19 -20.71
CA GLU A 140 8.42 8.03 -21.65
C GLU A 140 8.89 6.57 -21.73
N GLY A 141 8.90 5.87 -20.57
CA GLY A 141 9.20 4.45 -20.53
C GLY A 141 8.25 3.64 -21.40
N ASN A 142 6.94 3.82 -21.23
CA ASN A 142 5.96 3.16 -22.08
C ASN A 142 6.14 3.53 -23.57
N ALA A 143 6.41 4.78 -23.88
CA ALA A 143 6.67 5.19 -25.26
C ALA A 143 7.88 4.46 -25.87
N ARG A 144 8.95 4.23 -25.09
CA ARG A 144 10.11 3.44 -25.56
C ARG A 144 9.75 1.97 -25.78
N VAL A 145 8.96 1.37 -24.90
CA VAL A 145 8.47 -0.01 -25.07
C VAL A 145 7.68 -0.15 -26.36
N VAL A 146 6.73 0.74 -26.60
CA VAL A 146 5.90 0.75 -27.82
C VAL A 146 6.76 0.97 -29.08
N ALA A 147 7.83 1.79 -28.99
CA ALA A 147 8.75 2.03 -30.09
C ALA A 147 9.79 0.91 -30.29
N GLY A 148 9.84 -0.10 -29.41
CA GLY A 148 10.84 -1.17 -29.46
C GLY A 148 12.26 -0.70 -29.13
N THR A 149 12.42 0.42 -28.44
CA THR A 149 13.71 1.03 -28.06
C THR A 149 14.02 0.89 -26.57
N SER A 150 13.31 -0.01 -25.87
CA SER A 150 13.54 -0.32 -24.46
C SER A 150 14.96 -0.86 -24.24
N ALA A 151 15.61 -0.43 -23.15
CA ALA A 151 16.92 -0.91 -22.73
C ALA A 151 16.87 -1.29 -21.25
N PRO A 152 17.68 -2.29 -20.81
CA PRO A 152 17.79 -2.64 -19.40
C PRO A 152 18.12 -1.41 -18.56
N ARG A 153 17.34 -1.18 -17.48
CA ARG A 153 17.56 -0.06 -16.59
C ARG A 153 18.06 -0.53 -15.24
N PRO A 154 18.99 0.22 -14.62
CA PRO A 154 19.39 -0.07 -13.25
C PRO A 154 18.20 0.13 -12.29
N ALA A 155 18.20 -0.62 -11.19
CA ALA A 155 17.30 -0.39 -10.08
C ALA A 155 17.41 1.06 -9.59
N LEU A 156 16.30 1.70 -9.39
CA LEU A 156 16.24 3.06 -8.84
C LEU A 156 16.19 2.98 -7.32
N GLY A 157 16.80 3.93 -6.66
CA GLY A 157 16.94 3.93 -5.19
C GLY A 157 15.65 4.21 -4.42
N GLY A 158 14.50 3.67 -4.86
CA GLY A 158 13.22 3.82 -4.17
C GLY A 158 12.01 3.61 -5.06
N VAL A 159 10.82 3.61 -4.47
CA VAL A 159 9.54 3.46 -5.18
C VAL A 159 9.18 4.78 -5.87
N GLU A 160 9.08 4.76 -7.19
CA GLU A 160 8.70 5.92 -7.99
C GLU A 160 7.19 6.12 -8.03
N ALA A 161 6.44 5.02 -8.14
CA ALA A 161 4.99 5.07 -8.20
C ALA A 161 4.32 3.91 -7.46
N THR A 162 3.19 4.22 -6.84
CA THR A 162 2.18 3.23 -6.45
C THR A 162 1.25 3.02 -7.63
N VAL A 163 1.07 1.78 -8.04
CA VAL A 163 0.24 1.42 -9.19
C VAL A 163 -0.91 0.53 -8.74
N VAL A 164 -2.12 1.06 -8.73
CA VAL A 164 -3.35 0.29 -8.52
C VAL A 164 -3.81 -0.27 -9.86
N THR A 165 -3.92 -1.59 -9.98
CA THR A 165 -4.30 -2.23 -11.24
C THR A 165 -5.75 -2.70 -11.21
N LEU A 166 -6.54 -2.27 -12.17
CA LEU A 166 -7.93 -2.68 -12.36
C LEU A 166 -8.00 -3.70 -13.49
N GLY A 167 -8.17 -4.96 -13.14
CA GLY A 167 -8.17 -6.07 -14.09
C GLY A 167 -6.80 -6.73 -14.30
N PRO A 168 -6.61 -7.52 -15.36
CA PRO A 168 -5.48 -8.41 -15.56
C PRO A 168 -4.23 -7.70 -16.13
N VAL A 169 -3.76 -6.65 -15.46
CA VAL A 169 -2.57 -5.89 -15.89
C VAL A 169 -1.27 -6.64 -15.61
N GLY A 170 -1.28 -7.52 -14.61
CA GLY A 170 -0.09 -8.23 -14.14
C GLY A 170 0.60 -7.56 -12.95
N GLY A 171 1.61 -8.23 -12.42
CA GLY A 171 2.38 -7.76 -11.26
C GLY A 171 3.52 -6.80 -11.64
N ALA A 172 4.37 -6.46 -10.65
CA ALA A 172 5.46 -5.49 -10.80
C ALA A 172 6.42 -5.80 -11.96
N ALA A 173 6.70 -7.08 -12.24
CA ALA A 173 7.57 -7.47 -13.35
C ALA A 173 6.95 -7.12 -14.72
N ALA A 174 5.66 -7.43 -14.92
CA ALA A 174 4.95 -7.10 -16.15
C ALA A 174 4.78 -5.59 -16.35
N LEU A 175 4.42 -4.88 -15.28
CA LEU A 175 4.35 -3.43 -15.29
C LEU A 175 5.72 -2.77 -15.48
N GLY A 176 6.78 -3.31 -14.88
CA GLY A 176 8.14 -2.84 -15.11
C GLY A 176 8.54 -2.94 -16.58
N GLN A 177 8.18 -4.03 -17.26
CA GLN A 177 8.36 -4.18 -18.70
C GLN A 177 7.51 -3.18 -19.51
N LEU A 178 6.24 -3.01 -19.13
CA LEU A 178 5.31 -2.10 -19.80
C LEU A 178 5.74 -0.63 -19.69
N LEU A 179 6.34 -0.25 -18.57
CA LEU A 179 6.74 1.12 -18.23
C LEU A 179 8.23 1.38 -18.42
N ASP A 180 9.00 0.39 -18.87
CA ASP A 180 10.46 0.44 -19.04
C ASP A 180 11.19 0.93 -17.78
N VAL A 181 10.81 0.37 -16.62
CA VAL A 181 11.42 0.65 -15.32
C VAL A 181 11.74 -0.66 -14.58
N ALA A 182 12.65 -0.58 -13.63
CA ALA A 182 12.92 -1.71 -12.75
C ALA A 182 11.66 -2.06 -11.90
N PRO A 183 11.34 -3.35 -11.70
CA PRO A 183 10.15 -3.74 -10.95
C PRO A 183 10.10 -3.20 -9.52
N ASP A 184 11.24 -2.99 -8.88
CA ASP A 184 11.40 -2.41 -7.54
C ASP A 184 11.12 -0.90 -7.48
N ALA A 185 11.03 -0.23 -8.63
CA ALA A 185 10.57 1.14 -8.72
C ALA A 185 9.04 1.28 -8.60
N LEU A 186 8.30 0.16 -8.61
CA LEU A 186 6.84 0.14 -8.58
C LEU A 186 6.33 -0.61 -7.35
N PHE A 187 5.44 0.02 -6.61
CA PHE A 187 4.61 -0.67 -5.63
C PHE A 187 3.25 -0.97 -6.25
N VAL A 188 3.00 -2.23 -6.54
CA VAL A 188 1.80 -2.65 -7.26
C VAL A 188 0.74 -3.14 -6.28
N VAL A 189 -0.43 -2.52 -6.34
CA VAL A 189 -1.63 -2.87 -5.58
C VAL A 189 -2.63 -3.50 -6.55
N PRO A 190 -2.72 -4.83 -6.59
CA PRO A 190 -3.71 -5.48 -7.44
C PRO A 190 -5.11 -5.25 -6.86
N CYS A 191 -5.94 -4.59 -7.62
CA CYS A 191 -7.36 -4.47 -7.36
C CYS A 191 -8.07 -5.37 -8.37
N THR A 192 -8.83 -6.33 -7.88
CA THR A 192 -9.66 -7.15 -8.75
C THR A 192 -10.81 -6.32 -9.31
N ALA A 193 -11.57 -6.86 -10.24
CA ALA A 193 -12.72 -6.18 -10.84
C ALA A 193 -13.80 -5.75 -9.82
N THR A 194 -13.67 -6.12 -8.54
CA THR A 194 -14.59 -5.69 -7.46
C THR A 194 -14.51 -4.21 -7.09
N GLY A 195 -13.55 -3.46 -7.67
CA GLY A 195 -13.37 -2.03 -7.33
C GLY A 195 -12.49 -1.81 -6.09
N VAL A 196 -12.51 -0.59 -5.58
CA VAL A 196 -11.71 -0.15 -4.43
C VAL A 196 -12.33 -0.69 -3.15
N ASP A 197 -11.54 -1.41 -2.35
CA ASP A 197 -11.89 -1.89 -1.01
C ASP A 197 -10.95 -1.31 0.04
N GLU A 198 -11.23 -1.57 1.32
CA GLU A 198 -10.40 -1.07 2.43
C GLU A 198 -8.94 -1.51 2.33
N LEU A 199 -8.69 -2.71 1.83
CA LEU A 199 -7.33 -3.23 1.66
C LEU A 199 -6.60 -2.51 0.52
N THR A 200 -7.29 -2.22 -0.57
CA THR A 200 -6.76 -1.42 -1.68
C THR A 200 -6.42 0.00 -1.22
N VAL A 201 -7.30 0.62 -0.44
CA VAL A 201 -7.07 1.95 0.16
C VAL A 201 -5.84 1.92 1.05
N GLY A 202 -5.78 1.02 2.03
CA GLY A 202 -4.64 0.91 2.96
C GLY A 202 -3.31 0.65 2.26
N ASN A 203 -3.29 -0.20 1.24
CA ASN A 203 -2.09 -0.45 0.45
C ASN A 203 -1.68 0.77 -0.39
N ALA A 204 -2.63 1.51 -0.97
CA ALA A 204 -2.32 2.72 -1.71
C ALA A 204 -1.76 3.83 -0.79
N GLU A 205 -2.31 4.00 0.40
CA GLU A 205 -1.77 4.88 1.44
C GLU A 205 -0.36 4.46 1.86
N TYR A 206 -0.13 3.17 2.10
CA TYR A 206 1.19 2.65 2.43
C TYR A 206 2.22 2.99 1.35
N GLY A 207 1.88 2.80 0.08
CA GLY A 207 2.74 3.15 -1.04
C GLY A 207 3.05 4.66 -1.09
N ALA A 208 2.04 5.51 -0.91
CA ALA A 208 2.20 6.96 -0.97
C ALA A 208 2.95 7.53 0.25
N VAL A 209 2.70 7.00 1.45
CA VAL A 209 3.22 7.55 2.71
C VAL A 209 4.49 6.83 3.15
N ALA A 210 4.42 5.51 3.36
CA ALA A 210 5.52 4.75 3.93
C ALA A 210 6.65 4.50 2.91
N LEU A 211 6.30 4.24 1.65
CA LEU A 211 7.28 4.06 0.58
C LEU A 211 7.60 5.38 -0.14
N ALA A 212 6.94 6.47 0.23
CA ALA A 212 7.13 7.81 -0.33
C ALA A 212 7.03 7.86 -1.86
N ALA A 213 6.15 7.05 -2.44
CA ALA A 213 5.88 7.05 -3.87
C ALA A 213 5.42 8.45 -4.32
N LYS A 214 6.00 8.93 -5.41
CA LYS A 214 5.82 10.30 -5.92
C LYS A 214 4.59 10.41 -6.82
N ALA A 215 4.12 9.28 -7.35
CA ALA A 215 2.96 9.20 -8.22
C ALA A 215 2.04 8.04 -7.81
N LEU A 216 0.74 8.24 -8.02
CA LEU A 216 -0.29 7.23 -7.89
C LEU A 216 -0.90 6.99 -9.27
N TRP A 217 -0.74 5.78 -9.78
CA TRP A 217 -1.24 5.39 -11.09
C TRP A 217 -2.40 4.42 -10.93
N ILE A 218 -3.52 4.71 -11.57
CA ILE A 218 -4.65 3.80 -11.70
C ILE A 218 -4.64 3.27 -13.12
N VAL A 219 -4.35 1.98 -13.25
CA VAL A 219 -4.14 1.33 -14.55
C VAL A 219 -5.23 0.29 -14.79
N GLY A 220 -6.10 0.55 -15.75
CA GLY A 220 -7.13 -0.39 -16.19
C GLY A 220 -6.67 -1.25 -17.36
N ALA A 221 -7.19 -2.48 -17.45
CA ALA A 221 -7.04 -3.33 -18.62
C ALA A 221 -8.37 -3.99 -18.98
N PRO A 222 -8.59 -4.30 -20.28
CA PRO A 222 -9.75 -5.07 -20.71
C PRO A 222 -9.82 -6.40 -19.94
N SER A 223 -11.02 -6.80 -19.55
CA SER A 223 -11.28 -8.03 -18.81
C SER A 223 -12.62 -8.63 -19.20
N GLU A 224 -12.79 -9.91 -18.95
CA GLU A 224 -14.06 -10.59 -19.17
C GLU A 224 -15.19 -9.97 -18.32
N ALA A 225 -14.88 -9.57 -17.07
CA ALA A 225 -15.82 -8.87 -16.21
C ALA A 225 -16.32 -7.54 -16.82
N LEU A 226 -15.45 -6.82 -17.55
CA LEU A 226 -15.83 -5.61 -18.27
C LEU A 226 -16.83 -5.92 -19.39
N THR A 227 -16.56 -6.96 -20.19
CA THR A 227 -17.45 -7.40 -21.27
C THR A 227 -18.82 -7.83 -20.72
N LEU A 228 -18.85 -8.54 -19.59
CA LEU A 228 -20.08 -8.90 -18.89
C LEU A 228 -20.84 -7.66 -18.39
N ALA A 229 -20.14 -6.68 -17.81
CA ALA A 229 -20.75 -5.44 -17.34
C ALA A 229 -21.39 -4.63 -18.49
N VAL A 230 -20.71 -4.55 -19.65
CA VAL A 230 -21.25 -3.91 -20.86
C VAL A 230 -22.51 -4.62 -21.34
N SER A 231 -22.48 -5.95 -21.39
CA SER A 231 -23.61 -6.77 -21.82
C SER A 231 -24.80 -6.64 -20.86
N GLY A 232 -24.56 -6.70 -19.56
CA GLY A 232 -25.57 -6.51 -18.52
C GLY A 232 -26.20 -5.12 -18.56
N ALA A 233 -25.40 -4.08 -18.71
CA ALA A 233 -25.91 -2.71 -18.80
C ALA A 233 -26.74 -2.47 -20.08
N LYS A 234 -26.34 -3.04 -21.23
CA LYS A 234 -27.12 -2.97 -22.50
C LYS A 234 -28.46 -3.69 -22.39
N ALA A 235 -28.50 -4.82 -21.70
CA ALA A 235 -29.71 -5.60 -21.54
C ALA A 235 -30.69 -4.98 -20.53
N HIS A 236 -30.31 -3.92 -19.82
CA HIS A 236 -31.05 -3.42 -18.63
C HIS A 236 -31.35 -4.56 -17.64
N ALA A 237 -30.50 -5.59 -17.67
CA ALA A 237 -30.71 -6.81 -16.92
C ALA A 237 -30.49 -6.51 -15.43
N LYS A 238 -31.49 -6.88 -14.64
CA LYS A 238 -31.26 -7.10 -13.22
C LYS A 238 -30.46 -8.39 -13.10
N CYS A 239 -29.51 -8.45 -12.16
CA CYS A 239 -28.69 -9.64 -11.91
C CYS A 239 -29.50 -10.92 -11.64
N ASP A 240 -30.80 -10.80 -11.40
CA ASP A 240 -31.75 -11.89 -11.14
C ASP A 240 -32.04 -12.78 -12.36
N ASP A 241 -31.74 -12.30 -13.58
CA ASP A 241 -32.09 -13.03 -14.81
C ASP A 241 -31.03 -14.05 -15.27
N HIS A 242 -29.82 -13.99 -14.70
CA HIS A 242 -28.77 -14.98 -14.97
C HIS A 242 -28.14 -15.43 -13.65
N PRO A 243 -28.16 -16.75 -13.33
CA PRO A 243 -27.53 -17.26 -12.12
C PRO A 243 -26.00 -17.24 -12.27
N LEU A 244 -25.40 -16.08 -12.00
CA LEU A 244 -23.95 -15.95 -11.88
C LEU A 244 -23.51 -16.49 -10.52
N PRO A 245 -22.30 -17.05 -10.40
CA PRO A 245 -21.69 -17.30 -9.10
C PRO A 245 -21.70 -16.02 -8.25
N PRO A 246 -21.92 -16.10 -6.92
CA PRO A 246 -22.08 -14.92 -6.07
C PRO A 246 -20.96 -13.89 -6.20
N ALA A 247 -19.70 -14.36 -6.34
CA ALA A 247 -18.55 -13.48 -6.53
C ALA A 247 -18.56 -12.73 -7.87
N GLU A 248 -19.04 -13.36 -8.93
CA GLU A 248 -19.17 -12.71 -10.25
C GLU A 248 -20.32 -11.71 -10.25
N ALA A 249 -21.42 -12.03 -9.55
CA ALA A 249 -22.54 -11.12 -9.37
C ALA A 249 -22.11 -9.83 -8.64
N GLU A 250 -21.31 -9.94 -7.57
CA GLU A 250 -20.79 -8.78 -6.85
C GLU A 250 -19.88 -7.90 -7.74
N ILE A 251 -19.01 -8.52 -8.54
CA ILE A 251 -18.17 -7.79 -9.50
C ILE A 251 -19.05 -7.01 -10.50
N LEU A 252 -20.04 -7.69 -11.04
CA LEU A 252 -20.96 -7.10 -12.02
C LEU A 252 -21.73 -5.92 -11.40
N GLU A 253 -22.30 -6.08 -10.20
CA GLU A 253 -23.05 -5.03 -9.50
C GLU A 253 -22.22 -3.76 -9.31
N ARG A 254 -20.95 -3.88 -8.98
CA ARG A 254 -20.04 -2.74 -8.82
C ARG A 254 -19.70 -2.04 -10.13
N MET A 255 -19.59 -2.78 -11.23
CA MET A 255 -19.24 -2.22 -12.54
C MET A 255 -20.45 -1.67 -13.30
N LEU A 256 -21.66 -2.18 -13.06
CA LEU A 256 -22.87 -1.77 -13.78
C LEU A 256 -23.13 -0.25 -13.77
N PRO A 257 -22.98 0.49 -12.65
CA PRO A 257 -23.20 1.93 -12.66
C PRO A 257 -22.24 2.68 -13.58
N ALA A 258 -20.97 2.29 -13.63
CA ALA A 258 -20.00 2.88 -14.55
C ALA A 258 -20.32 2.53 -15.99
N ALA A 259 -20.68 1.27 -16.28
CA ALA A 259 -21.10 0.83 -17.59
C ALA A 259 -22.37 1.57 -18.07
N ALA A 260 -23.36 1.76 -17.20
CA ALA A 260 -24.58 2.49 -17.53
C ALA A 260 -24.30 3.98 -17.86
N ARG A 261 -23.44 4.65 -17.08
CA ARG A 261 -23.03 6.03 -17.36
C ARG A 261 -22.28 6.14 -18.69
N ALA A 262 -21.35 5.23 -18.94
CA ALA A 262 -20.59 5.17 -20.18
C ALA A 262 -21.48 4.95 -21.40
N LEU A 263 -22.45 4.03 -21.32
CA LEU A 263 -23.41 3.77 -22.40
C LEU A 263 -24.32 4.96 -22.68
N ALA A 264 -24.66 5.77 -21.68
CA ALA A 264 -25.49 6.96 -21.86
C ALA A 264 -24.80 8.05 -22.70
N VAL A 265 -23.46 8.03 -22.78
CA VAL A 265 -22.66 9.01 -23.53
C VAL A 265 -21.99 8.40 -24.78
N ALA A 266 -22.06 7.09 -24.95
CA ALA A 266 -21.48 6.41 -26.10
C ALA A 266 -22.24 6.78 -27.39
N PRO A 267 -21.53 6.97 -28.53
CA PRO A 267 -22.17 7.15 -29.82
C PRO A 267 -23.13 5.99 -30.17
N PRO A 268 -24.29 6.25 -30.77
CA PRO A 268 -25.24 5.21 -31.09
C PRO A 268 -24.73 4.14 -32.06
N ASP A 269 -23.73 4.51 -32.86
CA ASP A 269 -23.07 3.69 -33.87
C ASP A 269 -21.72 3.13 -33.43
N ALA A 270 -21.38 3.31 -32.14
CA ALA A 270 -20.12 2.80 -31.58
C ALA A 270 -20.04 1.28 -31.66
N SER A 271 -18.90 0.78 -32.11
CA SER A 271 -18.58 -0.65 -32.11
C SER A 271 -18.55 -1.21 -30.69
N ALA A 272 -18.56 -2.53 -30.54
CA ALA A 272 -18.46 -3.18 -29.24
C ALA A 272 -17.14 -2.83 -28.54
N GLU A 273 -16.04 -2.79 -29.28
CA GLU A 273 -14.72 -2.43 -28.76
C GLU A 273 -14.65 -0.97 -28.28
N GLU A 274 -15.27 -0.04 -29.02
CA GLU A 274 -15.35 1.37 -28.61
C GLU A 274 -16.19 1.53 -27.35
N VAL A 275 -17.29 0.82 -27.25
CA VAL A 275 -18.12 0.82 -26.02
C VAL A 275 -17.34 0.27 -24.82
N GLU A 276 -16.66 -0.86 -24.98
CA GLU A 276 -15.80 -1.41 -23.91
C GLU A 276 -14.72 -0.43 -23.50
N ALA A 277 -14.10 0.26 -24.44
CA ALA A 277 -13.08 1.27 -24.16
C ALA A 277 -13.65 2.46 -23.35
N ILE A 278 -14.86 2.93 -23.69
CA ILE A 278 -15.54 4.02 -22.96
C ILE A 278 -15.91 3.55 -21.54
N VAL A 279 -16.41 2.32 -21.39
CA VAL A 279 -16.73 1.76 -20.07
C VAL A 279 -15.49 1.58 -19.21
N LEU A 280 -14.38 1.12 -19.80
CA LEU A 280 -13.11 0.99 -19.07
C LEU A 280 -12.58 2.34 -18.60
N ASP A 281 -12.69 3.39 -19.42
CA ASP A 281 -12.32 4.75 -19.03
C ASP A 281 -13.14 5.26 -17.84
N GLU A 282 -14.45 5.05 -17.92
CA GLU A 282 -15.36 5.44 -16.83
C GLU A 282 -15.11 4.64 -15.57
N TRP A 283 -14.77 3.35 -15.72
CA TRP A 283 -14.40 2.51 -14.57
C TRP A 283 -13.11 2.98 -13.89
N VAL A 284 -12.08 3.31 -14.65
CA VAL A 284 -10.82 3.86 -14.13
C VAL A 284 -11.05 5.20 -13.42
N ARG A 285 -11.89 6.08 -13.98
CA ARG A 285 -12.25 7.35 -13.32
C ARG A 285 -12.97 7.11 -12.00
N THR A 286 -14.03 6.31 -12.03
CA THR A 286 -14.85 6.02 -10.85
C THR A 286 -14.02 5.40 -9.73
N SER A 287 -13.23 4.37 -10.04
CA SER A 287 -12.35 3.73 -9.04
C SER A 287 -11.30 4.68 -8.47
N SER A 288 -10.77 5.58 -9.31
CA SER A 288 -9.84 6.61 -8.87
C SER A 288 -10.49 7.63 -7.94
N ASP A 289 -11.71 8.05 -8.24
CA ASP A 289 -12.45 9.00 -7.42
C ASP A 289 -12.85 8.37 -6.09
N GLU A 290 -13.37 7.12 -6.12
CA GLU A 290 -13.69 6.32 -4.93
C GLU A 290 -12.47 6.13 -4.01
N LEU A 291 -11.29 5.86 -4.57
CA LEU A 291 -10.04 5.73 -3.80
C LEU A 291 -9.72 7.02 -3.04
N LEU A 292 -9.92 8.18 -3.67
CA LEU A 292 -9.69 9.48 -3.03
C LEU A 292 -10.80 9.85 -2.03
N GLU A 293 -12.04 9.43 -2.28
CA GLU A 293 -13.15 9.63 -1.35
C GLU A 293 -13.01 8.79 -0.08
N CYS A 294 -12.50 7.55 -0.24
CA CYS A 294 -12.25 6.64 0.88
C CYS A 294 -10.96 6.94 1.66
N SER A 295 -10.03 7.73 1.11
CA SER A 295 -8.75 8.08 1.74
C SER A 295 -8.54 9.56 1.88
N ALA A 296 -8.75 10.09 3.08
CA ALA A 296 -8.41 11.48 3.40
C ALA A 296 -6.90 11.76 3.18
N VAL A 297 -6.05 10.79 3.47
CA VAL A 297 -4.59 10.89 3.32
C VAL A 297 -4.20 11.09 1.85
N LEU A 298 -4.71 10.25 0.94
CA LEU A 298 -4.42 10.39 -0.49
C LEU A 298 -5.03 11.67 -1.07
N ALA A 299 -6.23 12.05 -0.62
CA ALA A 299 -6.87 13.30 -1.02
C ALA A 299 -6.06 14.53 -0.60
N GLU A 300 -5.56 14.55 0.63
CA GLU A 300 -4.70 15.65 1.13
C GLU A 300 -3.36 15.69 0.39
N LEU A 301 -2.69 14.57 0.19
CA LEU A 301 -1.44 14.50 -0.57
C LEU A 301 -1.62 15.02 -2.00
N LYS A 302 -2.71 14.64 -2.67
CA LYS A 302 -3.04 15.15 -4.00
C LYS A 302 -3.33 16.67 -3.98
N ALA A 303 -4.13 17.14 -3.02
CA ALA A 303 -4.46 18.56 -2.88
C ALA A 303 -3.22 19.43 -2.60
N ALA A 304 -2.30 18.93 -1.76
CA ALA A 304 -1.01 19.55 -1.48
C ALA A 304 -0.01 19.43 -2.65
N LYS A 305 -0.40 18.79 -3.75
CA LYS A 305 0.45 18.49 -4.92
C LYS A 305 1.69 17.67 -4.55
N GLY A 306 1.65 16.91 -3.47
CA GLY A 306 2.71 15.99 -3.06
C GLY A 306 2.66 14.64 -3.79
N LEU A 307 1.52 14.35 -4.43
CA LEU A 307 1.26 13.10 -5.15
C LEU A 307 0.65 13.43 -6.51
N ASP A 308 1.26 12.95 -7.60
CA ASP A 308 0.70 13.04 -8.95
C ASP A 308 -0.23 11.86 -9.22
N LEU A 309 -1.48 12.14 -9.59
CA LEU A 309 -2.48 11.11 -9.89
C LEU A 309 -2.60 10.94 -11.40
N VAL A 310 -2.33 9.74 -11.88
CA VAL A 310 -2.43 9.37 -13.29
C VAL A 310 -3.46 8.26 -13.48
N ARG A 311 -4.33 8.44 -14.43
CA ARG A 311 -5.35 7.49 -14.86
C ARG A 311 -5.02 7.03 -16.26
N CYS A 312 -4.91 5.74 -16.48
CA CYS A 312 -4.64 5.21 -17.80
C CYS A 312 -5.22 3.81 -18.00
N VAL A 313 -5.32 3.42 -19.25
CA VAL A 313 -5.73 2.08 -19.65
C VAL A 313 -4.68 1.47 -20.57
N VAL A 314 -4.49 0.16 -20.46
CA VAL A 314 -3.61 -0.61 -21.34
C VAL A 314 -4.37 -0.93 -22.62
N GLY A 315 -3.89 -0.37 -23.72
CA GLY A 315 -4.42 -0.64 -25.05
C GLY A 315 -3.65 -1.73 -25.79
N ALA A 316 -4.01 -1.94 -27.05
CA ALA A 316 -3.35 -2.90 -27.91
C ALA A 316 -1.84 -2.64 -28.02
N GLY A 317 -1.04 -3.71 -28.03
CA GLY A 317 0.42 -3.62 -28.07
C GLY A 317 1.07 -3.00 -26.85
N GLY A 318 0.37 -2.91 -25.71
CA GLY A 318 0.88 -2.35 -24.48
C GLY A 318 0.96 -0.81 -24.44
N LYS A 319 0.37 -0.13 -25.43
CA LYS A 319 0.31 1.34 -25.43
C LYS A 319 -0.65 1.84 -24.37
N LEU A 320 -0.20 2.73 -23.51
CA LEU A 320 -1.05 3.38 -22.53
C LEU A 320 -1.84 4.52 -23.15
N ARG A 321 -3.13 4.57 -22.87
CA ARG A 321 -4.03 5.68 -23.17
C ARG A 321 -4.43 6.34 -21.85
N TYR A 322 -4.25 7.64 -21.76
CA TYR A 322 -4.55 8.42 -20.55
C TYR A 322 -6.01 8.88 -20.55
N VAL A 323 -6.63 8.85 -19.37
CA VAL A 323 -8.07 9.06 -19.15
C VAL A 323 -8.35 10.34 -18.38
#